data_f75cbb95751a4d1e0d4560512e87dce8
#
_entry.id   f75cbb95751a4d1e0d4560512e87dce8
#
_cell.length_a   1.000
_cell.length_b   1.000
_cell.length_c   1.000
_cell.angle_alpha   90.00
_cell.angle_beta   90.00
_cell.angle_gamma   90.00
#
_symmetry.space_group_name_H-M   'P 1'
#
loop_
_entity.id
_entity.type
_entity.pdbx_description
1 polymer ?
#
loop_
_entity_poly.entity_id
_entity_poly.type
_entity_poly.pdbx_seq_one_letter_code
_entity_poly.pdbx_strand_id
1 'polypeptide(L)'
;NAIIAKIPDEYAQGPYKERVATKYNSLKDIVKNKWEKAIKEAKADEADKIQKQQKIDAENAATEANNTLKANRLKKAKWYIDTLKKRTYYNATTKALIKDGNAAIKRLKGYSEYDSYKASFDSAVKRAKTLPTKQETPDIGGTPSDNTPANLDNYTDATAVPTETPVPAAP
;
A
#
# COMPACT_ATOMS: atom_id res chain seq x y z
N ASN A 1 13.79 21.61 56.73
CA ASN A 1 13.77 22.91 57.47
C ASN A 1 13.49 22.70 58.99
N ALA A 2 12.64 21.74 59.42
CA ALA A 2 12.35 21.52 60.85
C ALA A 2 13.56 21.09 61.70
N ILE A 3 14.55 20.42 61.12
CA ILE A 3 15.79 20.03 61.80
C ILE A 3 16.70 21.25 62.00
N ILE A 4 16.80 22.14 61.00
CA ILE A 4 17.60 23.35 61.09
C ILE A 4 17.05 24.31 62.13
N ALA A 5 15.72 24.38 62.30
CA ALA A 5 15.07 25.22 63.29
C ALA A 5 15.36 24.80 64.76
N LYS A 6 15.88 23.61 64.98
CA LYS A 6 16.32 23.12 66.27
C LYS A 6 17.78 23.45 66.62
N ILE A 7 18.53 24.01 65.66
CA ILE A 7 19.89 24.49 65.91
C ILE A 7 19.80 25.85 66.61
N PRO A 8 20.39 26.05 67.78
CA PRO A 8 20.41 27.36 68.45
C PRO A 8 21.01 28.44 67.54
N ASP A 9 20.53 29.67 67.58
CA ASP A 9 21.01 30.80 66.75
C ASP A 9 22.48 31.10 66.93
N GLU A 10 23.00 30.82 68.09
CA GLU A 10 24.40 30.91 68.42
C GLU A 10 25.30 30.02 67.57
N TYR A 11 24.76 28.97 66.96
CA TYR A 11 25.47 28.07 66.01
C TYR A 11 25.21 28.44 64.55
N ALA A 12 24.91 29.68 64.26
CA ALA A 12 24.82 30.21 62.91
C ALA A 12 23.93 29.37 61.95
N GLN A 13 22.63 29.31 62.23
CA GLN A 13 21.64 28.60 61.39
C GLN A 13 21.73 28.99 59.89
N GLY A 14 22.16 30.21 59.57
CA GLY A 14 22.29 30.71 58.20
C GLY A 14 23.14 29.79 57.28
N PRO A 15 24.36 29.46 57.62
CA PRO A 15 25.21 28.55 56.79
C PRO A 15 24.62 27.16 56.58
N TYR A 16 23.90 26.62 57.59
CA TYR A 16 23.21 25.33 57.44
C TYR A 16 22.01 25.42 56.50
N LYS A 17 21.21 26.51 56.58
CA LYS A 17 20.11 26.76 55.68
C LYS A 17 20.56 26.89 54.22
N GLU A 18 21.64 27.63 53.99
CA GLU A 18 22.25 27.76 52.65
C GLU A 18 22.72 26.42 52.09
N ARG A 19 23.47 25.63 52.91
CA ARG A 19 23.94 24.32 52.47
C ARG A 19 22.81 23.36 52.14
N VAL A 20 21.74 23.35 52.92
CA VAL A 20 20.56 22.53 52.68
C VAL A 20 19.85 23.02 51.41
N ALA A 21 19.65 24.32 51.24
CA ALA A 21 19.04 24.88 50.05
C ALA A 21 19.85 24.56 48.78
N THR A 22 21.17 24.72 48.83
CA THR A 22 22.04 24.40 47.69
C THR A 22 21.98 22.91 47.32
N LYS A 23 22.01 22.00 48.30
CA LYS A 23 21.89 20.57 48.07
C LYS A 23 20.52 20.20 47.54
N TYR A 24 19.44 20.80 48.06
CA TYR A 24 18.10 20.59 47.59
C TYR A 24 17.95 21.02 46.12
N ASN A 25 18.41 22.20 45.77
CA ASN A 25 18.34 22.72 44.40
C ASN A 25 19.17 21.84 43.44
N SER A 26 20.36 21.46 43.82
CA SER A 26 21.23 20.53 43.05
C SER A 26 20.53 19.20 42.80
N LEU A 27 19.89 18.59 43.78
CA LEU A 27 19.13 17.36 43.64
C LEU A 27 17.89 17.55 42.73
N LYS A 28 17.19 18.67 42.88
CA LYS A 28 16.05 19.00 42.03
C LYS A 28 16.47 19.11 40.56
N ASP A 29 17.58 19.75 40.26
CA ASP A 29 18.08 19.88 38.88
C ASP A 29 18.53 18.55 38.33
N ILE A 30 19.22 17.70 39.11
CA ILE A 30 19.58 16.34 38.69
C ILE A 30 18.35 15.51 38.35
N VAL A 31 17.32 15.55 39.21
CA VAL A 31 16.08 14.82 38.99
C VAL A 31 15.38 15.33 37.72
N LYS A 32 15.26 16.65 37.58
CA LYS A 32 14.65 17.28 36.41
C LYS A 32 15.35 16.85 35.11
N ASN A 33 16.68 16.96 35.06
CA ASN A 33 17.44 16.61 33.88
C ASN A 33 17.33 15.12 33.52
N LYS A 34 17.31 14.23 34.51
CA LYS A 34 17.12 12.79 34.31
C LYS A 34 15.70 12.51 33.74
N TRP A 35 14.68 13.18 34.26
CA TRP A 35 13.30 13.03 33.78
C TRP A 35 13.15 13.55 32.34
N GLU A 36 13.66 14.73 32.04
CA GLU A 36 13.61 15.31 30.70
C GLU A 36 14.32 14.40 29.68
N LYS A 37 15.48 13.85 30.04
CA LYS A 37 16.20 12.89 29.20
C LYS A 37 15.39 11.61 28.97
N ALA A 38 14.83 11.02 30.02
CA ALA A 38 14.00 9.82 29.90
C ALA A 38 12.75 10.03 29.06
N ILE A 39 12.09 11.19 29.20
CA ILE A 39 10.93 11.53 28.37
C ILE A 39 11.32 11.70 26.90
N LYS A 40 12.47 12.33 26.63
CA LYS A 40 12.96 12.51 25.27
C LYS A 40 13.29 11.17 24.62
N GLU A 41 13.97 10.28 25.34
CA GLU A 41 14.29 8.93 24.87
C GLU A 41 13.01 8.10 24.60
N ALA A 42 12.06 8.11 25.54
CA ALA A 42 10.78 7.40 25.37
C ALA A 42 9.98 7.90 24.16
N LYS A 43 9.94 9.23 23.92
CA LYS A 43 9.30 9.80 22.74
C LYS A 43 10.00 9.42 21.45
N ALA A 44 11.33 9.35 21.43
CA ALA A 44 12.09 8.91 20.26
C ALA A 44 11.82 7.43 19.95
N ASP A 45 11.81 6.56 20.97
CA ASP A 45 11.49 5.14 20.80
C ASP A 45 10.06 4.91 20.30
N GLU A 46 9.10 5.70 20.79
CA GLU A 46 7.72 5.62 20.33
C GLU A 46 7.58 6.07 18.88
N ALA A 47 8.23 7.18 18.51
CA ALA A 47 8.25 7.66 17.13
C ALA A 47 8.86 6.63 16.15
N ASP A 48 9.96 5.99 16.56
CA ASP A 48 10.62 4.94 15.77
C ASP A 48 9.71 3.70 15.57
N LYS A 49 9.00 3.30 16.63
CA LYS A 49 8.02 2.23 16.56
C LYS A 49 6.86 2.56 15.60
N ILE A 50 6.32 3.78 15.68
CA ILE A 50 5.25 4.24 14.80
C ILE A 50 5.73 4.24 13.34
N GLN A 51 6.92 4.75 13.07
CA GLN A 51 7.49 4.78 11.72
C GLN A 51 7.69 3.37 11.15
N LYS A 52 8.21 2.44 11.95
CA LYS A 52 8.36 1.03 11.55
C LYS A 52 7.01 0.39 11.24
N GLN A 53 6.00 0.64 12.06
CA GLN A 53 4.66 0.10 11.83
C GLN A 53 4.04 0.66 10.56
N GLN A 54 4.14 1.96 10.33
CA GLN A 54 3.65 2.61 9.09
C GLN A 54 4.31 2.03 7.83
N LYS A 55 5.61 1.73 7.90
CA LYS A 55 6.31 1.10 6.78
C LYS A 55 5.79 -0.30 6.49
N ILE A 56 5.58 -1.11 7.52
CA ILE A 56 5.01 -2.47 7.40
C ILE A 56 3.59 -2.39 6.81
N ASP A 57 2.78 -1.47 7.30
CA ASP A 57 1.40 -1.30 6.83
C ASP A 57 1.37 -0.87 5.35
N ALA A 58 2.27 0.03 4.94
CA ALA A 58 2.42 0.44 3.54
C ALA A 58 2.88 -0.72 2.62
N GLU A 59 3.84 -1.53 3.07
CA GLU A 59 4.31 -2.72 2.33
C GLU A 59 3.19 -3.77 2.20
N ASN A 60 2.41 -3.99 3.24
CA ASN A 60 1.27 -4.90 3.21
C ASN A 60 0.19 -4.40 2.26
N ALA A 61 -0.16 -3.11 2.31
CA ALA A 61 -1.14 -2.50 1.40
C ALA A 61 -0.69 -2.59 -0.07
N ALA A 62 0.59 -2.34 -0.36
CA ALA A 62 1.15 -2.49 -1.70
C ALA A 62 1.08 -3.94 -2.20
N THR A 63 1.37 -4.90 -1.33
CA THR A 63 1.30 -6.33 -1.64
C THR A 63 -0.14 -6.76 -1.95
N GLU A 64 -1.10 -6.32 -1.15
CA GLU A 64 -2.52 -6.61 -1.36
C GLU A 64 -3.05 -5.98 -2.66
N ALA A 65 -2.67 -4.73 -2.95
CA ALA A 65 -3.01 -4.07 -4.20
C ALA A 65 -2.46 -4.83 -5.42
N ASN A 66 -1.20 -5.29 -5.36
CA ASN A 66 -0.60 -6.08 -6.42
C ASN A 66 -1.30 -7.44 -6.62
N ASN A 67 -1.67 -8.11 -5.54
CA ASN A 67 -2.41 -9.37 -5.60
C ASN A 67 -3.80 -9.18 -6.21
N THR A 68 -4.49 -8.11 -5.83
CA THR A 68 -5.80 -7.74 -6.39
C THR A 68 -5.69 -7.42 -7.88
N LEU A 69 -4.68 -6.65 -8.28
CA LEU A 69 -4.42 -6.33 -9.69
C LEU A 69 -4.13 -7.61 -10.51
N LYS A 70 -3.30 -8.51 -9.97
CA LYS A 70 -3.01 -9.80 -10.59
C LYS A 70 -4.29 -10.62 -10.79
N ALA A 71 -5.11 -10.77 -9.75
CA ALA A 71 -6.36 -11.52 -9.80
C ALA A 71 -7.32 -10.95 -10.86
N ASN A 72 -7.45 -9.62 -10.94
CA ASN A 72 -8.28 -8.95 -11.92
C ASN A 72 -7.77 -9.17 -13.36
N ARG A 73 -6.46 -9.08 -13.59
CA ARG A 73 -5.86 -9.36 -14.91
C ARG A 73 -6.10 -10.81 -15.34
N LEU A 74 -5.93 -11.78 -14.44
CA LEU A 74 -6.21 -13.20 -14.72
C LEU A 74 -7.68 -13.43 -15.02
N LYS A 75 -8.58 -12.83 -14.25
CA LYS A 75 -10.04 -12.92 -14.48
C LYS A 75 -10.42 -12.37 -15.85
N LYS A 76 -9.87 -11.21 -16.24
CA LYS A 76 -10.11 -10.58 -17.55
C LYS A 76 -9.60 -11.47 -18.70
N ALA A 77 -8.38 -11.98 -18.59
CA ALA A 77 -7.79 -12.89 -19.59
C ALA A 77 -8.62 -14.18 -19.75
N LYS A 78 -9.02 -14.79 -18.64
CA LYS A 78 -9.91 -15.96 -18.65
C LYS A 78 -11.23 -15.68 -19.35
N TRP A 79 -11.85 -14.53 -19.09
CA TRP A 79 -13.09 -14.13 -19.73
C TRP A 79 -12.95 -14.07 -21.27
N TYR A 80 -11.86 -13.50 -21.82
CA TYR A 80 -11.61 -13.49 -23.26
C TYR A 80 -11.47 -14.90 -23.83
N ILE A 81 -10.72 -15.78 -23.15
CA ILE A 81 -10.53 -17.17 -23.57
C ILE A 81 -11.88 -17.90 -23.62
N ASP A 82 -12.67 -17.81 -22.56
CA ASP A 82 -13.94 -18.51 -22.44
C ASP A 82 -14.99 -17.95 -23.44
N THR A 83 -14.98 -16.64 -23.66
CA THR A 83 -15.85 -15.99 -24.65
C THR A 83 -15.50 -16.41 -26.08
N LEU A 84 -14.20 -16.47 -26.42
CA LEU A 84 -13.76 -16.96 -27.74
C LEU A 84 -14.13 -18.42 -27.96
N LYS A 85 -14.01 -19.28 -26.94
CA LYS A 85 -14.42 -20.69 -27.02
C LYS A 85 -15.91 -20.88 -27.29
N LYS A 86 -16.73 -19.96 -26.88
CA LYS A 86 -18.19 -20.00 -27.08
C LYS A 86 -18.65 -19.44 -28.44
N ARG A 87 -17.78 -18.78 -29.20
CA ARG A 87 -18.15 -18.20 -30.50
C ARG A 87 -18.46 -19.29 -31.52
N THR A 88 -19.47 -19.00 -32.35
CA THR A 88 -19.94 -19.88 -33.42
C THR A 88 -19.64 -19.33 -34.82
N TYR A 89 -19.30 -18.04 -34.92
CA TYR A 89 -18.98 -17.37 -36.17
C TYR A 89 -17.71 -16.53 -36.04
N TYR A 90 -16.97 -16.44 -37.15
CA TYR A 90 -15.83 -15.54 -37.28
C TYR A 90 -16.28 -14.21 -37.92
N ASN A 91 -16.68 -13.27 -37.08
CA ASN A 91 -17.22 -11.97 -37.48
C ASN A 91 -16.40 -10.80 -36.89
N ALA A 92 -16.87 -9.55 -37.08
CA ALA A 92 -16.20 -8.36 -36.56
C ALA A 92 -16.07 -8.40 -35.05
N THR A 93 -17.09 -8.84 -34.32
CA THR A 93 -17.07 -9.00 -32.85
C THR A 93 -16.02 -10.02 -32.41
N THR A 94 -15.90 -11.16 -33.15
CA THR A 94 -14.85 -12.17 -32.83
C THR A 94 -13.43 -11.61 -33.06
N LYS A 95 -13.25 -10.82 -34.16
CA LYS A 95 -11.97 -10.15 -34.42
C LYS A 95 -11.60 -9.14 -33.33
N ALA A 96 -12.59 -8.36 -32.85
CA ALA A 96 -12.41 -7.43 -31.74
C ALA A 96 -12.00 -8.17 -30.45
N LEU A 97 -12.72 -9.25 -30.10
CA LEU A 97 -12.37 -10.08 -28.94
C LEU A 97 -10.95 -10.65 -29.02
N ILE A 98 -10.48 -11.03 -30.21
CA ILE A 98 -9.08 -11.49 -30.40
C ILE A 98 -8.10 -10.35 -30.16
N LYS A 99 -8.37 -9.15 -30.68
CA LYS A 99 -7.52 -7.97 -30.49
C LYS A 99 -7.38 -7.61 -29.01
N ASP A 100 -8.52 -7.48 -28.34
CA ASP A 100 -8.57 -7.06 -26.93
C ASP A 100 -8.06 -8.16 -25.98
N GLY A 101 -8.36 -9.42 -26.30
CA GLY A 101 -7.81 -10.56 -25.60
C GLY A 101 -6.29 -10.64 -25.68
N ASN A 102 -5.69 -10.34 -26.85
CA ASN A 102 -4.24 -10.25 -26.98
C ASN A 102 -3.64 -9.19 -26.06
N ALA A 103 -4.30 -8.04 -25.94
CA ALA A 103 -3.87 -6.99 -25.01
C ALA A 103 -3.98 -7.46 -23.56
N ALA A 104 -5.06 -8.15 -23.19
CA ALA A 104 -5.24 -8.71 -21.87
C ALA A 104 -4.17 -9.77 -21.52
N ILE A 105 -3.84 -10.67 -22.44
CA ILE A 105 -2.79 -11.67 -22.27
C ILE A 105 -1.41 -11.02 -22.13
N LYS A 106 -1.12 -9.98 -22.92
CA LYS A 106 0.16 -9.23 -22.80
C LYS A 106 0.36 -8.63 -21.41
N ARG A 107 -0.71 -8.20 -20.75
CA ARG A 107 -0.66 -7.64 -19.37
C ARG A 107 -0.33 -8.69 -18.30
N LEU A 108 -0.35 -9.98 -18.64
CA LEU A 108 0.08 -11.07 -17.75
C LEU A 108 1.58 -11.36 -17.82
N LYS A 109 2.33 -10.70 -18.71
CA LYS A 109 3.78 -10.88 -18.76
C LYS A 109 4.41 -10.63 -17.39
N GLY A 110 5.27 -11.57 -16.96
CA GLY A 110 5.90 -11.52 -15.64
C GLY A 110 5.17 -12.30 -14.55
N TYR A 111 3.93 -12.75 -14.79
CA TYR A 111 3.26 -13.67 -13.87
C TYR A 111 3.52 -15.13 -14.28
N SER A 112 3.61 -16.03 -13.31
CA SER A 112 3.84 -17.47 -13.53
C SER A 112 2.78 -18.12 -14.41
N GLU A 113 1.58 -17.59 -14.43
CA GLU A 113 0.44 -18.09 -15.21
C GLU A 113 0.46 -17.67 -16.69
N TYR A 114 1.35 -16.76 -17.09
CA TYR A 114 1.36 -16.18 -18.44
C TYR A 114 1.36 -17.21 -19.55
N ASP A 115 2.27 -18.20 -19.51
CA ASP A 115 2.45 -19.16 -20.59
C ASP A 115 1.22 -20.06 -20.75
N SER A 116 0.61 -20.49 -19.65
CA SER A 116 -0.63 -21.29 -19.66
C SER A 116 -1.80 -20.52 -20.25
N TYR A 117 -1.99 -19.26 -19.85
CA TYR A 117 -3.03 -18.42 -20.39
C TYR A 117 -2.81 -18.07 -21.87
N LYS A 118 -1.54 -17.82 -22.25
CA LYS A 118 -1.19 -17.57 -23.65
C LYS A 118 -1.49 -18.77 -24.52
N ALA A 119 -1.08 -19.99 -24.14
CA ALA A 119 -1.35 -21.21 -24.86
C ALA A 119 -2.86 -21.47 -25.02
N SER A 120 -3.63 -21.27 -23.94
CA SER A 120 -5.09 -21.42 -23.95
C SER A 120 -5.76 -20.40 -24.87
N PHE A 121 -5.27 -19.15 -24.87
CA PHE A 121 -5.78 -18.10 -25.74
C PHE A 121 -5.45 -18.36 -27.21
N ASP A 122 -4.22 -18.74 -27.53
CA ASP A 122 -3.79 -19.06 -28.89
C ASP A 122 -4.62 -20.23 -29.47
N SER A 123 -4.90 -21.23 -28.66
CA SER A 123 -5.78 -22.33 -29.03
C SER A 123 -7.21 -21.86 -29.31
N ALA A 124 -7.76 -20.99 -28.46
CA ALA A 124 -9.10 -20.42 -28.68
C ALA A 124 -9.13 -19.55 -29.94
N VAL A 125 -8.10 -18.77 -30.22
CA VAL A 125 -7.96 -17.97 -31.45
C VAL A 125 -7.87 -18.86 -32.68
N LYS A 126 -7.05 -19.92 -32.65
CA LYS A 126 -6.93 -20.89 -33.75
C LYS A 126 -8.28 -21.50 -34.10
N ARG A 127 -9.02 -21.95 -33.07
CA ARG A 127 -10.38 -22.46 -33.25
C ARG A 127 -11.31 -21.40 -33.82
N ALA A 128 -11.30 -20.19 -33.26
CA ALA A 128 -12.20 -19.10 -33.72
C ALA A 128 -12.00 -18.77 -35.20
N LYS A 129 -10.75 -18.83 -35.70
CA LYS A 129 -10.42 -18.57 -37.12
C LYS A 129 -10.90 -19.65 -38.07
N THR A 130 -11.23 -20.86 -37.60
CA THR A 130 -11.82 -21.93 -38.39
C THR A 130 -13.36 -21.88 -38.46
N LEU A 131 -13.99 -20.97 -37.74
CA LEU A 131 -15.44 -20.81 -37.72
C LEU A 131 -15.94 -20.22 -39.04
N PRO A 132 -17.19 -20.55 -39.45
CA PRO A 132 -17.77 -19.97 -40.63
C PRO A 132 -17.96 -18.45 -40.47
N THR A 133 -17.72 -17.71 -41.57
CA THR A 133 -18.00 -16.28 -41.63
C THR A 133 -19.46 -16.07 -41.88
N LYS A 134 -20.19 -15.48 -40.93
CA LYS A 134 -21.54 -14.99 -41.14
C LYS A 134 -21.44 -13.51 -41.54
N GLN A 135 -22.06 -13.15 -42.63
CA GLN A 135 -22.29 -11.76 -43.00
C GLN A 135 -23.22 -11.18 -41.95
N GLU A 136 -22.79 -10.16 -41.22
CA GLU A 136 -23.60 -9.52 -40.20
C GLU A 136 -24.74 -8.80 -40.94
N THR A 137 -25.98 -9.32 -40.85
CA THR A 137 -27.14 -8.45 -40.94
C THR A 137 -27.03 -7.49 -39.77
N PRO A 138 -27.19 -6.16 -39.96
CA PRO A 138 -27.12 -5.24 -38.85
C PRO A 138 -28.15 -5.66 -37.81
N ASP A 139 -27.71 -6.13 -36.67
CA ASP A 139 -28.58 -6.47 -35.55
C ASP A 139 -29.06 -5.14 -34.96
N ILE A 140 -30.25 -4.73 -35.40
CA ILE A 140 -30.93 -3.57 -34.87
C ILE A 140 -31.51 -4.03 -33.52
N GLY A 141 -30.72 -3.99 -32.49
CA GLY A 141 -31.23 -4.21 -31.15
C GLY A 141 -30.44 -5.21 -30.30
N GLY A 142 -29.31 -4.78 -29.85
CA GLY A 142 -28.55 -5.47 -28.81
C GLY A 142 -27.27 -4.71 -28.53
N THR A 143 -27.36 -3.63 -27.76
CA THR A 143 -26.21 -3.15 -27.05
C THR A 143 -25.57 -4.35 -26.38
N PRO A 144 -24.24 -4.58 -26.51
CA PRO A 144 -23.60 -5.61 -25.73
C PRO A 144 -23.99 -5.34 -24.27
N SER A 145 -24.74 -6.27 -23.71
CA SER A 145 -25.09 -6.23 -22.31
C SER A 145 -23.77 -6.05 -21.59
N ASP A 146 -23.63 -4.96 -20.87
CA ASP A 146 -22.45 -4.45 -20.21
C ASP A 146 -22.11 -5.32 -19.01
N ASN A 147 -21.85 -6.61 -19.28
CA ASN A 147 -21.29 -7.57 -18.34
C ASN A 147 -19.75 -7.64 -18.42
N THR A 148 -19.14 -6.68 -19.10
CA THR A 148 -17.76 -6.36 -18.83
C THR A 148 -17.75 -5.81 -17.41
N PRO A 149 -17.00 -6.39 -16.47
CA PRO A 149 -16.92 -5.80 -15.13
C PRO A 149 -16.51 -4.35 -15.32
N ALA A 150 -17.47 -3.44 -15.16
CA ALA A 150 -17.25 -2.03 -15.20
C ALA A 150 -16.07 -1.72 -14.27
N ASN A 151 -15.16 -0.88 -14.72
CA ASN A 151 -14.11 -0.32 -13.90
C ASN A 151 -12.81 -1.13 -13.70
N LEU A 152 -12.34 -1.87 -14.70
CA LEU A 152 -10.96 -2.41 -14.65
C LEU A 152 -9.92 -1.54 -15.38
N ASP A 153 -10.35 -0.49 -16.08
CA ASP A 153 -9.45 0.36 -16.87
C ASP A 153 -8.99 1.64 -16.13
N ASN A 154 -9.53 1.93 -14.93
CA ASN A 154 -9.17 3.11 -14.13
C ASN A 154 -7.96 2.89 -13.19
N TYR A 155 -7.29 1.75 -13.25
CA TYR A 155 -5.97 1.66 -12.65
C TYR A 155 -4.94 2.14 -13.68
N THR A 156 -4.74 3.44 -13.71
CA THR A 156 -3.53 4.05 -14.25
C THR A 156 -2.34 3.31 -13.64
N ASP A 157 -1.40 2.96 -14.49
CA ASP A 157 -0.12 2.34 -14.14
C ASP A 157 0.66 3.29 -13.21
N ALA A 158 0.25 3.32 -11.94
CA ALA A 158 0.92 4.08 -10.91
C ALA A 158 2.17 3.30 -10.47
N THR A 159 3.16 3.23 -11.35
CA THR A 159 4.57 3.10 -10.97
C THR A 159 5.07 4.46 -10.46
N ALA A 160 4.32 5.09 -9.57
CA ALA A 160 4.82 6.17 -8.75
C ALA A 160 5.40 5.54 -7.48
N VAL A 161 6.69 5.30 -7.51
CA VAL A 161 7.50 5.20 -6.29
C VAL A 161 7.11 6.41 -5.42
N PRO A 162 6.70 6.23 -4.17
CA PRO A 162 6.46 7.36 -3.29
C PRO A 162 7.77 8.13 -3.16
N THR A 163 7.81 9.32 -3.73
CA THR A 163 8.88 10.29 -3.49
C THR A 163 8.81 10.59 -1.99
N GLU A 164 9.89 10.28 -1.27
CA GLU A 164 10.05 10.62 0.13
C GLU A 164 9.75 12.12 0.30
N THR A 165 8.68 12.43 1.01
CA THR A 165 8.42 13.79 1.48
C THR A 165 9.52 14.14 2.48
N PRO A 166 10.28 15.23 2.31
CA PRO A 166 11.30 15.62 3.27
C PRO A 166 10.61 15.92 4.61
N VAL A 167 11.08 15.24 5.66
CA VAL A 167 10.69 15.51 7.04
C VAL A 167 11.09 16.93 7.37
N PRO A 168 10.17 17.82 7.81
CA PRO A 168 10.56 19.13 8.26
C PRO A 168 11.43 19.01 9.49
N ALA A 169 12.59 19.68 9.47
CA ALA A 169 13.50 19.82 10.60
C ALA A 169 12.72 20.40 11.78
N ALA A 170 12.74 19.67 12.90
CA ALA A 170 12.19 20.15 14.16
C ALA A 170 12.99 21.36 14.68
N PRO A 171 12.30 22.35 15.31
CA PRO A 171 12.94 23.52 15.92
C PRO A 171 13.75 23.18 17.15
#